data_a059db3ee1bcfbdbf4f9eb15acfa438f
#
_entry.id   a059db3ee1bcfbdbf4f9eb15acfa438f
#
_cell.length_a   1.000
_cell.length_b   1.000
_cell.length_c   1.000
_cell.angle_alpha   90.00
_cell.angle_beta   90.00
_cell.angle_gamma   90.00
#
_symmetry.space_group_name_H-M   'P 1'
#
loop_
_entity.id
_entity.type
_entity.pdbx_description
1 polymer ?
#
loop_
_entity_poly.entity_id
_entity_poly.type
_entity_poly.pdbx_seq_one_letter_code
_entity_poly.pdbx_strand_id
1 'polypeptide(L)'
;MYKYDNIDYYTDPIRFELIRETEKARLISVPNGPTSLDALDFWMPKSITKSFTKINKRLYKARFWEEAYWGSFNRAQEQRKRSPRMLSEGGMV
;
A
#
# COMPACT_ATOMS: atom_id res chain seq x y z
N MET A 1 -9.26 8.94 -27.06
CA MET A 1 -9.37 8.44 -26.65
C MET A 1 -9.47 7.90 -26.32
N TYR A 2 -9.26 8.23 -26.14
CA TYR A 2 -9.40 7.31 -26.00
C TYR A 2 -10.25 6.98 -25.02
N LYS A 3 -10.78 6.34 -25.17
CA LYS A 3 -11.63 5.88 -24.25
C LYS A 3 -11.01 5.54 -23.00
N TYR A 4 -9.75 5.39 -23.00
CA TYR A 4 -9.08 5.09 -21.79
C TYR A 4 -9.18 6.19 -20.79
N ASP A 5 -9.43 7.38 -21.26
CA ASP A 5 -9.57 8.47 -20.32
C ASP A 5 -10.75 8.30 -19.44
N ASN A 6 -11.71 7.54 -19.91
CA ASN A 6 -12.91 7.33 -19.11
C ASN A 6 -12.81 6.14 -18.22
N ILE A 7 -11.82 5.31 -18.45
CA ILE A 7 -11.64 4.17 -17.62
C ILE A 7 -10.75 4.57 -16.48
N ASP A 8 -11.21 4.36 -15.31
CA ASP A 8 -10.47 4.75 -14.15
C ASP A 8 -9.61 3.59 -13.72
N TYR A 9 -8.35 3.63 -14.04
CA TYR A 9 -7.43 2.58 -13.67
C TYR A 9 -6.94 2.71 -12.24
N TYR A 10 -7.62 3.50 -11.46
CA TYR A 10 -7.28 3.66 -10.05
C TYR A 10 -8.12 2.73 -9.22
N THR A 11 -7.60 2.31 -8.10
CA THR A 11 -8.32 1.44 -7.19
C THR A 11 -9.50 2.19 -6.60
N ASP A 12 -10.42 1.46 -6.00
CA ASP A 12 -11.39 2.07 -5.12
C ASP A 12 -10.63 2.67 -3.94
N PRO A 13 -11.24 3.53 -3.16
CA PRO A 13 -10.53 4.13 -2.03
C PRO A 13 -10.00 3.04 -1.09
N ILE A 14 -8.74 3.17 -0.75
CA ILE A 14 -8.06 2.24 0.14
C ILE A 14 -7.65 2.98 1.39
N ARG A 15 -7.95 2.42 2.54
CA ARG A 15 -7.56 3.01 3.81
C ARG A 15 -6.20 2.49 4.23
N PHE A 16 -5.40 3.37 4.77
CA PHE A 16 -4.05 3.00 5.17
C PHE A 16 -3.57 3.93 6.27
N GLU A 17 -2.55 3.48 6.99
CA GLU A 17 -1.86 4.35 7.93
C GLU A 17 -0.66 4.94 7.19
N LEU A 18 -0.41 6.20 7.44
CA LEU A 18 0.73 6.87 6.84
C LEU A 18 1.89 6.79 7.82
N ILE A 19 2.95 6.09 7.44
CA ILE A 19 4.08 5.91 8.32
C ILE A 19 5.11 7.00 8.13
N ARG A 20 5.39 7.34 6.89
CA ARG A 20 6.39 8.32 6.57
C ARG A 20 6.08 8.95 5.23
N GLU A 21 6.56 10.13 5.02
CA GLU A 21 6.30 10.82 3.78
C GLU A 21 7.55 11.55 3.35
N THR A 22 7.85 11.48 2.05
CA THR A 22 8.89 12.30 1.46
C THR A 22 8.23 13.23 0.47
N GLU A 23 9.05 13.98 -0.23
CA GLU A 23 8.53 14.91 -1.21
C GLU A 23 7.76 14.21 -2.31
N LYS A 24 8.19 13.03 -2.70
CA LYS A 24 7.60 12.35 -3.85
C LYS A 24 6.83 11.10 -3.54
N ALA A 25 6.91 10.59 -2.35
CA ALA A 25 6.29 9.30 -2.04
C ALA A 25 5.82 9.23 -0.60
N ARG A 26 4.96 8.27 -0.33
CA ARG A 26 4.46 8.01 1.01
C ARG A 26 4.65 6.54 1.34
N LEU A 27 5.13 6.29 2.54
CA LEU A 27 5.23 4.93 3.05
C LEU A 27 3.94 4.63 3.76
N ILE A 28 3.18 3.70 3.22
CA ILE A 28 1.85 3.39 3.75
C ILE A 28 1.83 1.99 4.31
N SER A 29 0.91 1.77 5.23
CA SER A 29 0.72 0.47 5.86
C SER A 29 -0.72 0.05 5.62
N VAL A 30 -0.91 -1.11 5.01
CA VAL A 30 -2.25 -1.62 4.70
C VAL A 30 -2.39 -3.03 5.23
N PRO A 31 -3.61 -3.47 5.52
CA PRO A 31 -3.81 -4.84 5.99
C PRO A 31 -3.41 -5.86 4.93
N ASN A 32 -2.88 -6.97 5.37
CA ASN A 32 -2.48 -8.04 4.48
C ASN A 32 -3.66 -8.99 4.25
N GLY A 33 -4.81 -8.44 3.96
CA GLY A 33 -6.02 -9.21 3.74
C GLY A 33 -7.12 -8.74 4.66
N PRO A 34 -8.35 -9.07 4.32
CA PRO A 34 -9.51 -8.50 5.02
C PRO A 34 -9.60 -8.86 6.49
N THR A 35 -9.11 -10.02 6.88
CA THR A 35 -9.20 -10.42 8.27
C THR A 35 -7.84 -10.53 8.93
N SER A 36 -6.80 -10.07 8.25
CA SER A 36 -5.46 -10.24 8.77
C SER A 36 -5.12 -9.15 9.78
N LEU A 37 -4.41 -9.52 10.81
CA LEU A 37 -3.89 -8.55 11.75
C LEU A 37 -2.52 -8.06 11.33
N ASP A 38 -1.95 -8.68 10.30
CA ASP A 38 -0.70 -8.24 9.75
C ASP A 38 -0.89 -7.03 8.88
N ALA A 39 0.13 -6.24 8.77
CA ALA A 39 0.13 -5.10 7.88
C ALA A 39 1.32 -5.20 6.94
N LEU A 40 1.13 -4.66 5.75
CA LEU A 40 2.19 -4.58 4.77
C LEU A 40 2.54 -3.12 4.58
N ASP A 41 3.83 -2.83 4.61
CA ASP A 41 4.31 -1.46 4.42
C ASP A 41 5.01 -1.38 3.09
N PHE A 42 4.66 -0.38 2.31
CA PHE A 42 5.38 -0.16 1.05
C PHE A 42 5.21 1.29 0.63
N TRP A 43 6.09 1.71 -0.26
CA TRP A 43 6.07 3.08 -0.74
C TRP A 43 5.16 3.25 -1.93
N MET A 44 4.40 4.35 -1.93
CA MET A 44 3.55 4.69 -3.06
C MET A 44 3.91 6.08 -3.53
N PRO A 45 4.25 6.25 -4.79
CA PRO A 45 4.54 7.58 -5.33
C PRO A 45 3.31 8.47 -5.27
N LYS A 46 3.53 9.73 -4.96
CA LYS A 46 2.43 10.68 -4.93
C LYS A 46 1.85 10.91 -6.31
N SER A 47 2.67 10.77 -7.35
CA SER A 47 2.22 11.02 -8.70
C SER A 47 1.14 10.06 -9.19
N ILE A 48 1.01 8.92 -8.54
CA ILE A 48 -0.01 7.95 -8.93
C ILE A 48 -1.06 7.79 -7.84
N THR A 49 -1.23 8.82 -7.04
CA THR A 49 -2.19 8.82 -5.94
C THR A 49 -3.23 9.89 -6.19
N LYS A 50 -4.50 9.54 -6.04
CA LYS A 50 -5.60 10.47 -6.17
C LYS A 50 -6.44 10.47 -4.91
N SER A 51 -7.15 11.54 -4.70
CA SER A 51 -8.15 11.62 -3.63
C SER A 51 -7.58 11.31 -2.26
N PHE A 52 -6.38 11.78 -2.02
CA PHE A 52 -5.74 11.59 -0.73
C PHE A 52 -6.50 12.37 0.32
N THR A 53 -7.03 11.70 1.31
CA THR A 53 -7.89 12.30 2.31
C THR A 53 -7.54 11.78 3.68
N LYS A 54 -7.48 12.66 4.64
CA LYS A 54 -7.22 12.28 6.01
C LYS A 54 -8.54 11.94 6.69
N ILE A 55 -8.60 10.78 7.31
CA ILE A 55 -9.80 10.35 8.01
C ILE A 55 -9.68 10.71 9.49
N ASN A 56 -8.53 10.41 10.09
CA ASN A 56 -8.28 10.82 11.47
C ASN A 56 -6.77 10.95 11.63
N LYS A 57 -6.30 11.00 12.86
CA LYS A 57 -4.88 11.25 13.11
C LYS A 57 -3.95 10.30 12.38
N ARG A 58 -4.36 9.06 12.25
CA ARG A 58 -3.45 8.05 11.70
C ARG A 58 -3.96 7.42 10.44
N LEU A 59 -5.24 7.54 10.18
CA LEU A 59 -5.86 6.82 9.08
C LEU A 59 -6.16 7.77 7.94
N TYR A 60 -5.81 7.33 6.75
CA TYR A 60 -6.01 8.08 5.53
C TYR A 60 -6.66 7.18 4.51
N LYS A 61 -7.14 7.75 3.43
CA LYS A 61 -7.61 6.96 2.31
C LYS A 61 -7.20 7.64 1.03
N ALA A 62 -7.03 6.88 0.00
CA ALA A 62 -6.65 7.40 -1.31
C ALA A 62 -6.90 6.34 -2.34
N ARG A 63 -6.87 6.76 -3.60
CA ARG A 63 -6.97 5.85 -4.72
C ARG A 63 -5.63 5.83 -5.40
N PHE A 64 -5.17 4.67 -5.81
CA PHE A 64 -3.85 4.50 -6.40
C PHE A 64 -3.98 3.88 -7.78
N TRP A 65 -3.04 4.19 -8.65
CA TRP A 65 -3.00 3.55 -9.94
C TRP A 65 -2.93 2.06 -9.68
N GLU A 66 -3.94 1.35 -10.17
CA GLU A 66 -4.19 -0.02 -9.77
C GLU A 66 -3.02 -0.95 -9.99
N GLU A 67 -2.43 -0.86 -11.16
CA GLU A 67 -1.33 -1.73 -11.50
C GLU A 67 -0.14 -1.54 -10.56
N ALA A 68 0.18 -0.29 -10.27
CA ALA A 68 1.31 0.00 -9.39
C ALA A 68 1.01 -0.41 -7.96
N TYR A 69 -0.22 -0.18 -7.53
CA TYR A 69 -0.59 -0.53 -6.16
C TYR A 69 -0.51 -2.04 -5.94
N TRP A 70 -1.15 -2.81 -6.81
CA TRP A 70 -1.16 -4.25 -6.60
C TRP A 70 0.21 -4.87 -6.83
N GLY A 71 0.99 -4.28 -7.71
CA GLY A 71 2.37 -4.72 -7.88
C GLY A 71 3.18 -4.57 -6.61
N SER A 72 3.06 -3.41 -5.96
CA SER A 72 3.77 -3.16 -4.73
C SER A 72 3.23 -4.02 -3.58
N PHE A 73 1.92 -4.15 -3.53
CA PHE A 73 1.28 -4.98 -2.52
C PHE A 73 1.77 -6.42 -2.63
N ASN A 74 1.78 -6.94 -3.84
CA ASN A 74 2.19 -8.34 -4.05
C ASN A 74 3.66 -8.54 -3.73
N ARG A 75 4.50 -7.57 -4.05
CA ARG A 75 5.91 -7.68 -3.71
C ARG A 75 6.13 -7.66 -2.20
N ALA A 76 5.40 -6.79 -1.51
CA ALA A 76 5.52 -6.72 -0.06
C ALA A 76 5.04 -8.02 0.57
N GLN A 77 3.97 -8.59 0.03
CA GLN A 77 3.44 -9.84 0.52
C GLN A 77 4.44 -10.98 0.31
N GLU A 78 5.05 -10.97 -0.85
CA GLU A 78 6.06 -11.96 -1.18
C GLU A 78 7.26 -11.88 -0.25
N GLN A 79 7.72 -10.67 0.02
CA GLN A 79 8.84 -10.49 0.93
C GLN A 79 8.49 -10.95 2.33
N ARG A 80 7.25 -10.73 2.73
CA ARG A 80 6.83 -11.15 4.03
C ARG A 80 6.89 -12.67 4.15
N LYS A 81 6.51 -13.35 3.09
CA LYS A 81 6.57 -14.80 3.10
C LYS A 81 7.99 -15.32 3.13
N ARG A 82 8.89 -14.61 2.49
CA ARG A 82 10.26 -15.06 2.42
C ARG A 82 11.03 -14.84 3.69
N SER A 83 10.64 -13.85 4.44
CA SER A 83 11.41 -13.46 5.61
C SER A 83 10.68 -13.72 6.89
N PRO A 84 10.02 -14.77 6.95
CA PRO A 84 9.30 -14.99 8.17
C PRO A 84 10.21 -15.16 9.29
N ARG A 85 11.10 -15.51 9.12
CA ARG A 85 11.77 -15.64 10.05
C ARG A 85 12.61 -14.83 10.38
N MET A 86 12.90 -14.25 9.59
CA MET A 86 13.67 -13.35 9.98
C MET A 86 13.33 -13.01 11.22
N LEU A 87 12.50 -13.38 11.43
CA LEU A 87 12.14 -13.14 12.50
C LEU A 87 12.15 -14.13 13.31
N SER A 88 12.35 -14.89 13.10
CA SER A 88 12.34 -15.73 13.77
C SER A 88 13.16 -16.35 13.96
N GLU A 89 13.57 -16.22 13.49
CA GLU A 89 14.02 -16.52 13.78
C GLU A 89 14.49 -16.53 14.20
N GLY A 90 14.76 -16.49 14.11
CA GLY A 90 14.97 -16.44 14.59
C GLY A 90 15.35 -16.87 14.88
N GLY A 91 15.36 -17.10 14.74
CA GLY A 91 15.48 -17.44 15.12
C GLY A 91 16.00 -18.13 15.17
N MET A 92 16.09 -18.36 14.92
CA MET A 92 16.29 -18.82 15.06
C MET A 92 16.56 -19.09 15.38
N VAL A 93 16.69 -19.21 15.25
CA VAL A 93 16.64 -19.28 15.69
C VAL A 93 16.58 -19.39 15.94
#